data_7bb9bf58044a09a6d8838e39936f891e
#
_entry.id   7bb9bf58044a09a6d8838e39936f891e
#
_cell.length_a   1.000
_cell.length_b   1.000
_cell.length_c   1.000
_cell.angle_alpha   90.00
_cell.angle_beta   90.00
_cell.angle_gamma   90.00
#
_symmetry.space_group_name_H-M   'P 1'
#
loop_
_entity.id
_entity.type
_entity.pdbx_description
1 polymer ?
#
loop_
_entity_poly.entity_id
_entity_poly.type
_entity_poly.pdbx_seq_one_letter_code
_entity_poly.pdbx_strand_id
1 'polypeptide(L)'
;FPAGAVATEKGWKMTKTKTTETIGNVEFPSFEASKATDQFRAFAEKGVEQSKEAYAKLKTGAEEAQKAFEASYKTAKTASTDLSLKTIAALRANAEANFSHIEALVGATSLSQVIELQTSFLRRRLEMGVEQVRDFQAVATKAAEDVSKPLKGAVEKAFEQLKVA
;
A
#
# COMPACT_ATOMS: atom_id res chain seq x y z
N PHE A 1 25.56 -49.25 -7.02
CA PHE A 1 24.94 -50.38 -7.75
C PHE A 1 23.76 -50.92 -6.99
N PRO A 2 22.67 -51.38 -7.57
CA PRO A 2 21.96 -50.91 -8.77
C PRO A 2 20.53 -50.48 -8.47
N ALA A 3 19.97 -49.67 -9.33
CA ALA A 3 18.84 -49.91 -10.22
C ALA A 3 17.62 -50.67 -9.64
N GLY A 4 16.47 -50.06 -9.77
CA GLY A 4 15.18 -50.73 -9.59
C GLY A 4 14.04 -49.75 -9.82
N ALA A 5 13.76 -49.48 -11.09
CA ALA A 5 12.52 -48.89 -11.55
C ALA A 5 11.39 -49.87 -11.34
N VAL A 6 10.24 -49.48 -10.83
CA VAL A 6 8.95 -50.03 -11.24
C VAL A 6 7.90 -48.95 -11.23
N ALA A 7 7.51 -48.55 -12.42
CA ALA A 7 6.27 -47.88 -12.72
C ALA A 7 5.11 -48.83 -12.44
N THR A 8 4.10 -48.40 -11.72
CA THR A 8 2.80 -49.03 -11.74
C THR A 8 1.77 -48.02 -12.20
N GLU A 9 1.50 -48.10 -13.52
CA GLU A 9 0.26 -47.62 -14.13
C GLU A 9 -0.91 -48.38 -13.47
N LYS A 10 -1.74 -47.69 -12.72
CA LYS A 10 -3.09 -48.14 -12.45
C LYS A 10 -4.05 -47.42 -13.38
N GLY A 11 -4.29 -48.06 -14.53
CA GLY A 11 -5.35 -47.71 -15.45
C GLY A 11 -6.70 -47.74 -14.76
N TRP A 12 -7.40 -46.63 -14.80
CA TRP A 12 -8.82 -46.58 -14.45
C TRP A 12 -9.62 -47.15 -15.62
N LYS A 13 -10.04 -48.38 -15.46
CA LYS A 13 -11.01 -49.01 -16.36
C LYS A 13 -12.35 -48.36 -16.14
N MET A 14 -12.79 -47.52 -17.11
CA MET A 14 -14.20 -47.16 -17.26
C MET A 14 -15.00 -48.43 -17.52
N THR A 15 -15.75 -48.88 -16.53
CA THR A 15 -16.79 -49.87 -16.73
C THR A 15 -17.95 -49.23 -17.48
N LYS A 16 -18.08 -49.56 -18.75
CA LYS A 16 -19.31 -49.36 -19.52
C LYS A 16 -20.41 -50.18 -18.88
N THR A 17 -21.24 -49.57 -18.08
CA THR A 17 -22.48 -50.19 -17.65
C THR A 17 -23.48 -50.07 -18.79
N LYS A 18 -23.65 -51.17 -19.47
CA LYS A 18 -24.73 -51.38 -20.41
C LYS A 18 -26.00 -51.58 -19.58
N THR A 19 -26.82 -50.53 -19.49
CA THR A 19 -28.20 -50.66 -19.04
C THR A 19 -29.07 -50.35 -20.25
N THR A 20 -29.31 -51.38 -21.00
CA THR A 20 -30.38 -51.45 -21.97
C THR A 20 -31.53 -52.17 -21.26
N GLU A 21 -32.69 -51.62 -21.43
CA GLU A 21 -34.03 -52.17 -21.36
C GLU A 21 -34.89 -51.70 -20.18
N THR A 22 -35.98 -51.16 -20.66
CA THR A 22 -37.33 -51.16 -20.11
C THR A 22 -37.65 -50.02 -19.16
N ILE A 23 -37.86 -48.87 -19.73
CA ILE A 23 -38.94 -48.00 -19.25
C ILE A 23 -39.78 -47.66 -20.46
N GLY A 24 -40.97 -48.24 -20.47
CA GLY A 24 -41.98 -48.02 -21.49
C GLY A 24 -42.32 -46.55 -21.65
N ASN A 25 -42.61 -46.25 -22.87
CA ASN A 25 -43.33 -45.08 -23.39
C ASN A 25 -43.91 -44.12 -22.34
N VAL A 26 -43.06 -43.32 -21.73
CA VAL A 26 -43.49 -42.11 -21.06
C VAL A 26 -43.31 -41.04 -22.14
N GLU A 27 -44.38 -40.68 -22.77
CA GLU A 27 -44.47 -39.44 -23.51
C GLU A 27 -44.14 -38.31 -22.53
N PHE A 28 -42.90 -37.92 -22.51
CA PHE A 28 -42.55 -36.63 -21.95
C PHE A 28 -43.23 -35.61 -22.87
N PRO A 29 -44.11 -34.75 -22.31
CA PRO A 29 -44.62 -33.65 -23.07
C PRO A 29 -43.40 -32.95 -23.67
N SER A 30 -43.43 -32.72 -24.99
CA SER A 30 -42.43 -31.93 -25.70
C SER A 30 -42.43 -30.51 -25.14
N PHE A 31 -41.99 -30.41 -23.90
CA PHE A 31 -41.68 -29.13 -23.28
C PHE A 31 -40.51 -28.60 -24.07
N GLU A 32 -40.75 -27.49 -24.76
CA GLU A 32 -39.84 -26.82 -25.66
C GLU A 32 -38.39 -26.79 -25.11
N ALA A 33 -37.69 -27.88 -25.30
CA ALA A 33 -36.30 -28.07 -24.90
C ALA A 33 -35.39 -27.00 -25.52
N SER A 34 -35.81 -26.46 -26.67
CA SER A 34 -35.14 -25.36 -27.34
C SER A 34 -35.20 -24.07 -26.51
N LYS A 35 -36.36 -23.68 -25.98
CA LYS A 35 -36.49 -22.46 -25.17
C LYS A 35 -35.77 -22.59 -23.82
N ALA A 36 -35.84 -23.75 -23.18
CA ALA A 36 -35.09 -24.01 -21.95
C ALA A 36 -33.57 -23.97 -22.18
N THR A 37 -33.12 -24.51 -23.32
CA THR A 37 -31.71 -24.47 -23.71
C THR A 37 -31.25 -23.07 -24.06
N ASP A 38 -32.08 -22.27 -24.75
CA ASP A 38 -31.78 -20.88 -25.10
C ASP A 38 -31.75 -19.98 -23.84
N GLN A 39 -32.67 -20.20 -22.91
CA GLN A 39 -32.65 -19.47 -21.61
C GLN A 39 -31.44 -19.84 -20.77
N PHE A 40 -31.07 -21.13 -20.74
CA PHE A 40 -29.87 -21.58 -20.02
C PHE A 40 -28.61 -21.02 -20.67
N ARG A 41 -28.55 -20.97 -21.99
CA ARG A 41 -27.45 -20.39 -22.74
C ARG A 41 -27.32 -18.88 -22.48
N ALA A 42 -28.43 -18.15 -22.51
CA ALA A 42 -28.48 -16.72 -22.20
C ALA A 42 -28.05 -16.46 -20.76
N PHE A 43 -28.45 -17.32 -19.81
CA PHE A 43 -28.03 -17.23 -18.42
C PHE A 43 -26.52 -17.52 -18.24
N ALA A 44 -26.01 -18.51 -18.95
CA ALA A 44 -24.57 -18.83 -18.94
C ALA A 44 -23.72 -17.72 -19.58
N GLU A 45 -24.16 -17.16 -20.70
CA GLU A 45 -23.51 -16.04 -21.36
C GLU A 45 -23.47 -14.79 -20.47
N LYS A 46 -24.60 -14.48 -19.79
CA LYS A 46 -24.69 -13.38 -18.83
C LYS A 46 -23.79 -13.60 -17.62
N GLY A 47 -23.71 -14.83 -17.14
CA GLY A 47 -22.79 -15.21 -16.05
C GLY A 47 -21.31 -15.05 -16.43
N VAL A 48 -20.96 -15.41 -17.67
CA VAL A 48 -19.59 -15.24 -18.20
C VAL A 48 -19.26 -13.75 -18.37
N GLU A 49 -20.19 -12.95 -18.87
CA GLU A 49 -20.01 -11.49 -18.99
C GLU A 49 -19.81 -10.84 -17.63
N GLN A 50 -20.66 -11.14 -16.68
CA GLN A 50 -20.52 -10.65 -15.29
C GLN A 50 -19.18 -11.07 -14.67
N SER A 51 -18.74 -12.30 -14.91
CA SER A 51 -17.43 -12.79 -14.42
C SER A 51 -16.27 -12.03 -15.08
N LYS A 52 -16.35 -11.69 -16.35
CA LYS A 52 -15.35 -10.90 -17.05
C LYS A 52 -15.29 -9.46 -16.51
N GLU A 53 -16.46 -8.85 -16.28
CA GLU A 53 -16.53 -7.51 -15.68
C GLU A 53 -15.97 -7.50 -14.26
N ALA A 54 -16.34 -8.49 -13.44
CA ALA A 54 -15.81 -8.62 -12.08
C ALA A 54 -14.28 -8.81 -12.09
N TYR A 55 -13.77 -9.62 -13.00
CA TYR A 55 -12.32 -9.81 -13.15
C TYR A 55 -11.62 -8.52 -13.61
N ALA A 56 -12.20 -7.80 -14.59
CA ALA A 56 -11.66 -6.53 -15.04
C ALA A 56 -11.63 -5.48 -13.93
N LYS A 57 -12.71 -5.37 -13.15
CA LYS A 57 -12.77 -4.48 -11.97
C LYS A 57 -11.75 -4.86 -10.91
N LEU A 58 -11.58 -6.16 -10.63
CA LEU A 58 -10.59 -6.65 -9.68
C LEU A 58 -9.17 -6.34 -10.14
N LYS A 59 -8.87 -6.53 -11.42
CA LYS A 59 -7.57 -6.20 -12.01
C LYS A 59 -7.28 -4.71 -11.93
N THR A 60 -8.23 -3.86 -12.32
CA THR A 60 -8.09 -2.40 -12.22
C THR A 60 -7.89 -1.95 -10.77
N GLY A 61 -8.66 -2.52 -9.84
CA GLY A 61 -8.49 -2.25 -8.41
C GLY A 61 -7.12 -2.64 -7.88
N ALA A 62 -6.59 -3.78 -8.31
CA ALA A 62 -5.24 -4.23 -7.94
C ALA A 62 -4.15 -3.31 -8.51
N GLU A 63 -4.28 -2.87 -9.76
CA GLU A 63 -3.36 -1.92 -10.38
C GLU A 63 -3.39 -0.56 -9.70
N GLU A 64 -4.57 -0.05 -9.34
CA GLU A 64 -4.71 1.21 -8.59
C GLU A 64 -4.12 1.10 -7.19
N ALA A 65 -4.34 0.00 -6.49
CA ALA A 65 -3.75 -0.27 -5.19
C ALA A 65 -2.22 -0.31 -5.26
N GLN A 66 -1.66 -0.96 -6.29
CA GLN A 66 -0.22 -1.00 -6.52
C GLN A 66 0.34 0.40 -6.76
N LYS A 67 -0.30 1.20 -7.63
CA LYS A 67 0.12 2.59 -7.87
C LYS A 67 0.06 3.46 -6.62
N ALA A 68 -0.99 3.30 -5.82
CA ALA A 68 -1.13 4.01 -4.54
C ALA A 68 -0.02 3.62 -3.56
N PHE A 69 0.33 2.34 -3.49
CA PHE A 69 1.43 1.85 -2.66
C PHE A 69 2.79 2.39 -3.13
N GLU A 70 3.06 2.37 -4.43
CA GLU A 70 4.29 2.94 -5.00
C GLU A 70 4.41 4.44 -4.73
N ALA A 71 3.32 5.18 -4.88
CA ALA A 71 3.27 6.61 -4.58
C ALA A 71 3.55 6.87 -3.09
N SER A 72 2.92 6.11 -2.20
CA SER A 72 3.16 6.20 -0.75
C SER A 72 4.60 5.86 -0.38
N TYR A 73 5.17 4.84 -1.01
CA TYR A 73 6.57 4.45 -0.78
C TYR A 73 7.55 5.55 -1.21
N LYS A 74 7.34 6.14 -2.39
CA LYS A 74 8.17 7.26 -2.87
C LYS A 74 8.07 8.45 -1.93
N THR A 75 6.87 8.80 -1.49
CA THR A 75 6.64 9.90 -0.56
C THR A 75 7.30 9.63 0.80
N ALA A 76 7.19 8.42 1.33
CA ALA A 76 7.84 8.03 2.57
C ALA A 76 9.38 8.12 2.47
N LYS A 77 9.94 7.70 1.34
CA LYS A 77 11.39 7.81 1.07
C LYS A 77 11.83 9.28 1.03
N THR A 78 11.10 10.14 0.33
CA THR A 78 11.39 11.57 0.26
C THR A 78 11.29 12.22 1.65
N ALA A 79 10.25 11.94 2.40
CA ALA A 79 10.06 12.44 3.74
C ALA A 79 11.17 12.01 4.71
N SER A 80 11.64 10.77 4.60
CA SER A 80 12.78 10.27 5.38
C SER A 80 14.07 11.02 5.03
N THR A 81 14.31 11.30 3.75
CA THR A 81 15.46 12.08 3.30
C THR A 81 15.38 13.52 3.81
N ASP A 82 14.23 14.16 3.70
CA ASP A 82 14.02 15.53 4.18
C ASP A 82 14.22 15.64 5.70
N LEU A 83 13.72 14.66 6.45
CA LEU A 83 13.91 14.59 7.89
C LEU A 83 15.41 14.42 8.25
N SER A 84 16.12 13.58 7.52
CA SER A 84 17.56 13.38 7.71
C SER A 84 18.35 14.66 7.42
N LEU A 85 18.04 15.37 6.35
CA LEU A 85 18.67 16.65 5.99
C LEU A 85 18.37 17.73 7.03
N LYS A 86 17.14 17.79 7.54
CA LYS A 86 16.76 18.69 8.64
C LYS A 86 17.53 18.39 9.93
N THR A 87 17.71 17.11 10.23
CA THR A 87 18.53 16.69 11.38
C THR A 87 19.98 17.14 11.25
N ILE A 88 20.59 16.93 10.09
CA ILE A 88 21.96 17.38 9.81
C ILE A 88 22.07 18.91 9.90
N ALA A 89 21.10 19.66 9.34
CA ALA A 89 21.07 21.11 9.42
C ALA A 89 20.96 21.60 10.88
N ALA A 90 20.12 20.96 11.69
CA ALA A 90 19.97 21.28 13.10
C ALA A 90 21.26 21.01 13.89
N LEU A 91 21.92 19.87 13.62
CA LEU A 91 23.21 19.54 14.26
C LEU A 91 24.30 20.55 13.88
N ARG A 92 24.34 20.96 12.60
CA ARG A 92 25.28 21.99 12.13
C ARG A 92 25.04 23.33 12.83
N ALA A 93 23.79 23.80 12.84
CA ALA A 93 23.45 25.06 13.51
C ALA A 93 23.79 25.05 15.01
N ASN A 94 23.55 23.90 15.69
CA ASN A 94 23.93 23.74 17.09
C ASN A 94 25.45 23.77 17.28
N ALA A 95 26.22 23.14 16.40
CA ALA A 95 27.68 23.15 16.45
C ALA A 95 28.23 24.58 16.22
N GLU A 96 27.73 25.28 15.20
CA GLU A 96 28.10 26.68 14.94
C GLU A 96 27.80 27.61 16.12
N ALA A 97 26.62 27.47 16.73
CA ALA A 97 26.26 28.26 17.92
C ALA A 97 27.21 27.99 19.10
N ASN A 98 27.62 26.72 19.28
CA ASN A 98 28.56 26.37 20.33
C ASN A 98 29.98 26.93 20.07
N PHE A 99 30.47 26.80 18.83
CA PHE A 99 31.78 27.36 18.46
C PHE A 99 31.81 28.87 18.58
N SER A 100 30.80 29.57 18.05
CA SER A 100 30.71 31.04 18.17
C SER A 100 30.64 31.50 19.64
N HIS A 101 29.97 30.72 20.49
CA HIS A 101 29.93 31.02 21.92
C HIS A 101 31.29 30.86 22.58
N ILE A 102 32.03 29.79 22.27
CA ILE A 102 33.37 29.58 22.77
C ILE A 102 34.32 30.68 22.30
N GLU A 103 34.27 31.05 21.03
CA GLU A 103 35.06 32.16 20.46
C GLU A 103 34.77 33.49 21.21
N ALA A 104 33.50 33.79 21.45
CA ALA A 104 33.10 34.96 22.19
C ALA A 104 33.61 34.94 23.65
N LEU A 105 33.59 33.79 24.30
CA LEU A 105 34.11 33.61 25.65
C LEU A 105 35.63 33.81 25.74
N VAL A 106 36.37 33.31 24.75
CA VAL A 106 37.82 33.51 24.66
C VAL A 106 38.18 35.00 24.47
N GLY A 107 37.32 35.73 23.75
CA GLY A 107 37.49 37.19 23.55
C GLY A 107 36.98 38.06 24.70
N ALA A 108 36.33 37.49 25.74
CA ALA A 108 35.78 38.26 26.83
C ALA A 108 36.87 38.81 27.74
N THR A 109 36.77 40.10 28.04
CA THR A 109 37.76 40.84 28.83
C THR A 109 37.28 41.15 30.27
N SER A 110 36.01 40.86 30.58
CA SER A 110 35.43 41.10 31.91
C SER A 110 34.47 39.99 32.34
N LEU A 111 34.30 39.79 33.63
CA LEU A 111 33.33 38.85 34.18
C LEU A 111 31.90 39.24 33.83
N SER A 112 31.57 40.52 33.78
CA SER A 112 30.27 41.01 33.36
C SER A 112 29.95 40.60 31.95
N GLN A 113 30.92 40.69 31.05
CA GLN A 113 30.79 40.27 29.64
C GLN A 113 30.57 38.74 29.52
N VAL A 114 31.25 37.96 30.33
CA VAL A 114 31.04 36.49 30.37
C VAL A 114 29.62 36.15 30.80
N ILE A 115 29.05 36.79 31.80
CA ILE A 115 27.67 36.59 32.26
C ILE A 115 26.67 36.95 31.17
N GLU A 116 26.88 38.08 30.49
CA GLU A 116 26.04 38.52 29.38
C GLU A 116 26.06 37.54 28.21
N LEU A 117 27.25 37.02 27.83
CA LEU A 117 27.41 36.00 26.80
C LEU A 117 26.71 34.68 27.17
N GLN A 118 26.82 34.25 28.42
CA GLN A 118 26.13 33.08 28.90
C GLN A 118 24.59 33.23 28.81
N THR A 119 24.07 34.36 29.26
CA THR A 119 22.62 34.63 29.23
C THR A 119 22.08 34.69 27.83
N SER A 120 22.77 35.38 26.93
CA SER A 120 22.37 35.47 25.53
C SER A 120 22.50 34.15 24.79
N PHE A 121 23.53 33.35 25.10
CA PHE A 121 23.67 32.00 24.55
C PHE A 121 22.51 31.08 24.97
N LEU A 122 22.16 31.10 26.29
CA LEU A 122 21.04 30.31 26.76
C LEU A 122 19.73 30.68 26.11
N ARG A 123 19.44 31.97 25.97
CA ARG A 123 18.24 32.47 25.26
C ARG A 123 18.23 31.96 23.80
N ARG A 124 19.33 32.11 23.09
CA ARG A 124 19.48 31.67 21.69
C ARG A 124 19.29 30.17 21.56
N ARG A 125 19.82 29.37 22.51
CA ARG A 125 19.63 27.92 22.54
C ARG A 125 18.17 27.51 22.72
N LEU A 126 17.44 28.22 23.60
CA LEU A 126 16.00 27.98 23.78
C LEU A 126 15.20 28.32 22.53
N GLU A 127 15.47 29.47 21.90
CA GLU A 127 14.83 29.89 20.65
C GLU A 127 15.09 28.88 19.53
N MET A 128 16.34 28.49 19.32
CA MET A 128 16.73 27.45 18.35
C MET A 128 16.04 26.10 18.63
N GLY A 129 15.96 25.70 19.89
CA GLY A 129 15.29 24.45 20.28
C GLY A 129 13.80 24.47 19.93
N VAL A 130 13.10 25.56 20.23
CA VAL A 130 11.67 25.72 19.88
C VAL A 130 11.46 25.72 18.36
N GLU A 131 12.31 26.40 17.63
CA GLU A 131 12.26 26.46 16.18
C GLU A 131 12.51 25.09 15.53
N GLN A 132 13.53 24.38 16.00
CA GLN A 132 13.83 23.01 15.54
C GLN A 132 12.66 22.05 15.81
N VAL A 133 12.05 22.10 16.99
CA VAL A 133 10.87 21.26 17.30
C VAL A 133 9.70 21.56 16.36
N ARG A 134 9.42 22.83 16.10
CA ARG A 134 8.37 23.23 15.15
C ARG A 134 8.66 22.73 13.73
N ASP A 135 9.88 22.87 13.28
CA ASP A 135 10.32 22.41 11.97
C ASP A 135 10.17 20.88 11.82
N PHE A 136 10.62 20.13 12.80
CA PHE A 136 10.45 18.69 12.81
C PHE A 136 8.99 18.27 12.84
N GLN A 137 8.16 18.93 13.63
CA GLN A 137 6.74 18.64 13.73
C GLN A 137 6.03 18.93 12.39
N ALA A 138 6.35 20.05 11.74
CA ALA A 138 5.79 20.40 10.43
C ALA A 138 6.17 19.36 9.35
N VAL A 139 7.43 18.94 9.30
CA VAL A 139 7.90 17.90 8.37
C VAL A 139 7.22 16.56 8.65
N ALA A 140 7.12 16.15 9.91
CA ALA A 140 6.48 14.90 10.29
C ALA A 140 4.99 14.87 9.95
N THR A 141 4.28 15.97 10.23
CA THR A 141 2.84 16.11 9.91
C THR A 141 2.61 16.05 8.40
N LYS A 142 3.38 16.82 7.64
CA LYS A 142 3.30 16.82 6.18
C LYS A 142 3.61 15.44 5.60
N ALA A 143 4.64 14.77 6.10
CA ALA A 143 5.00 13.43 5.68
C ALA A 143 3.87 12.42 5.94
N ALA A 144 3.23 12.46 7.10
CA ALA A 144 2.10 11.60 7.43
C ALA A 144 0.90 11.83 6.52
N GLU A 145 0.58 13.09 6.23
CA GLU A 145 -0.49 13.45 5.29
C GLU A 145 -0.19 12.98 3.87
N ASP A 146 1.00 13.25 3.37
CA ASP A 146 1.39 12.94 1.99
C ASP A 146 1.50 11.44 1.75
N VAL A 147 1.92 10.64 2.74
CA VAL A 147 1.93 9.17 2.67
C VAL A 147 0.51 8.60 2.71
N SER A 148 -0.38 9.19 3.47
CA SER A 148 -1.75 8.67 3.64
C SER A 148 -2.70 9.04 2.50
N LYS A 149 -2.49 10.15 1.80
CA LYS A 149 -3.35 10.63 0.70
C LYS A 149 -3.58 9.60 -0.41
N PRO A 150 -2.54 8.97 -1.00
CA PRO A 150 -2.76 7.99 -2.07
C PRO A 150 -3.53 6.76 -1.60
N LEU A 151 -3.30 6.32 -0.36
CA LEU A 151 -3.98 5.16 0.24
C LEU A 151 -5.46 5.47 0.51
N LYS A 152 -5.78 6.65 1.04
CA LYS A 152 -7.17 7.08 1.24
C LYS A 152 -7.92 7.15 -0.08
N GLY A 153 -7.34 7.76 -1.10
CA GLY A 153 -7.94 7.82 -2.44
C GLY A 153 -8.19 6.45 -3.08
N ALA A 154 -7.28 5.49 -2.89
CA ALA A 154 -7.47 4.13 -3.38
C ALA A 154 -8.59 3.39 -2.64
N VAL A 155 -8.69 3.57 -1.32
CA VAL A 155 -9.76 2.98 -0.50
C VAL A 155 -11.12 3.58 -0.86
N GLU A 156 -11.23 4.89 -1.00
CA GLU A 156 -12.48 5.57 -1.40
C GLU A 156 -12.97 5.09 -2.77
N LYS A 157 -12.10 5.00 -3.76
CA LYS A 157 -12.45 4.46 -5.08
C LYS A 157 -12.89 3.01 -5.01
N ALA A 158 -12.23 2.17 -4.21
CA ALA A 158 -12.63 0.79 -4.03
C ALA A 158 -14.04 0.68 -3.41
N PHE A 159 -14.36 1.51 -2.42
CA PHE A 159 -15.70 1.57 -1.84
C PHE A 159 -16.77 2.07 -2.81
N GLU A 160 -16.46 3.07 -3.63
CA GLU A 160 -17.39 3.54 -4.68
C GLU A 160 -17.69 2.44 -5.69
N GLN A 161 -16.68 1.71 -6.14
CA GLN A 161 -16.86 0.60 -7.08
C GLN A 161 -17.72 -0.54 -6.51
N LEU A 162 -17.62 -0.78 -5.19
CA LEU A 162 -18.46 -1.78 -4.50
C LEU A 162 -19.91 -1.33 -4.31
N LYS A 163 -20.18 -0.03 -4.20
CA LYS A 163 -21.57 0.50 -4.06
C LYS A 163 -22.34 0.49 -5.36
N VAL A 164 -21.66 0.48 -6.51
CA VAL A 164 -22.27 0.52 -7.84
C VAL A 164 -22.49 -0.90 -8.41
N ALA A 165 -22.00 -1.92 -7.73
CA ALA A 165 -22.21 -3.33 -8.08
C ALA A 165 -23.34 -3.94 -7.27
#